data_296cb0b1b6eec9a5ca2646cd6c1d7ea5
#
_entry.id   296cb0b1b6eec9a5ca2646cd6c1d7ea5
#
_cell.length_a   1.000
_cell.length_b   1.000
_cell.length_c   1.000
_cell.angle_alpha   90.00
_cell.angle_beta   90.00
_cell.angle_gamma   90.00
#
_symmetry.space_group_name_H-M   'P 1'
#
loop_
_entity.id
_entity.type
_entity.pdbx_description
1 polymer ?
#
loop_
_entity_poly.entity_id
_entity_poly.type
_entity_poly.pdbx_seq_one_letter_code
_entity_poly.pdbx_strand_id
1 'polypeptide(L)'
;PYVAPPSRPYRPSGFRGPFSRPLPPPPGWRPRPGIPVVNGVLGLTFGAGIGISLDYLFNNGYTVDGYGNDMIYLRNVPALNYIWTDATLYYGNGGGFDGSSFYYSTPYYDLGRYNAVYNTLVGTYGMPVAVNNGAGTLLSTWYGGNNGFITLRFNAQATVGGSVRYFTTLSFGN
;
A
#
# COMPACT_ATOMS: atom_id res chain seq x y z
N PRO A 1 25.99 -13.09 2.89
CA PRO A 1 25.22 -13.66 3.98
C PRO A 1 24.07 -12.74 4.39
N TYR A 2 22.97 -13.35 4.72
CA TYR A 2 21.78 -12.66 5.15
C TYR A 2 21.99 -11.99 6.50
N VAL A 3 21.69 -10.70 6.59
CA VAL A 3 21.72 -9.95 7.86
C VAL A 3 20.28 -9.61 8.20
N ALA A 4 19.77 -10.16 9.30
CA ALA A 4 18.42 -9.88 9.75
C ALA A 4 18.27 -8.40 10.11
N PRO A 5 17.17 -7.74 9.70
CA PRO A 5 16.89 -6.39 10.14
C PRO A 5 16.58 -6.35 11.64
N PRO A 6 16.51 -5.14 12.24
CA PRO A 6 16.19 -5.01 13.65
C PRO A 6 14.89 -5.73 14.01
N SER A 7 14.87 -6.42 15.13
CA SER A 7 13.71 -7.19 15.55
C SER A 7 12.54 -6.33 16.05
N ARG A 8 12.80 -5.09 16.45
CA ARG A 8 11.75 -4.17 16.89
C ARG A 8 11.16 -3.40 15.71
N PRO A 9 9.89 -3.02 15.75
CA PRO A 9 9.28 -2.25 14.69
C PRO A 9 10.03 -0.94 14.44
N TYR A 10 10.26 -0.64 13.19
CA TYR A 10 10.80 0.62 12.71
C TYR A 10 9.70 1.36 11.98
N ARG A 11 9.58 2.67 12.21
CA ARG A 11 8.61 3.51 11.51
C ARG A 11 9.34 4.43 10.54
N PRO A 12 9.13 4.26 9.24
CA PRO A 12 9.72 5.16 8.26
C PRO A 12 9.28 6.60 8.49
N SER A 13 10.13 7.54 8.10
CA SER A 13 9.75 8.96 8.06
C SER A 13 8.50 9.12 7.21
N GLY A 14 7.46 9.68 7.79
CA GLY A 14 6.19 9.83 7.10
C GLY A 14 5.16 8.72 7.32
N PHE A 15 5.45 7.77 8.18
CA PHE A 15 4.47 6.73 8.55
C PHE A 15 3.14 7.34 9.03
N ARG A 16 2.03 6.75 8.64
CA ARG A 16 0.70 7.34 8.78
C ARG A 16 -0.28 6.52 9.60
N GLY A 17 0.20 5.66 10.44
CA GLY A 17 -0.65 4.92 11.35
C GLY A 17 -1.03 3.53 10.83
N PRO A 18 -2.05 2.91 11.44
CA PRO A 18 -2.42 1.54 11.13
C PRO A 18 -3.02 1.42 9.73
N PHE A 19 -3.00 0.20 9.23
CA PHE A 19 -3.62 -0.14 7.95
C PHE A 19 -5.13 0.05 8.04
N SER A 20 -5.69 0.80 7.09
CA SER A 20 -7.11 1.09 7.02
C SER A 20 -7.74 0.39 5.84
N ARG A 21 -8.77 -0.40 6.09
CA ARG A 21 -9.51 -1.10 5.04
C ARG A 21 -10.70 -0.26 4.59
N PRO A 22 -11.02 -0.25 3.29
CA PRO A 22 -12.24 0.38 2.81
C PRO A 22 -13.46 -0.44 3.21
N LEU A 23 -14.63 0.18 3.09
CA LEU A 23 -15.89 -0.53 3.20
C LEU A 23 -15.98 -1.59 2.09
N PRO A 24 -16.75 -2.67 2.30
CA PRO A 24 -16.99 -3.65 1.24
C PRO A 24 -17.63 -3.01 0.00
N PRO A 25 -17.56 -3.67 -1.17
CA PRO A 25 -18.25 -3.16 -2.35
C PRO A 25 -19.74 -2.97 -2.09
N PRO A 26 -20.40 -2.02 -2.79
CA PRO A 26 -21.84 -1.83 -2.64
C PRO A 26 -22.62 -3.11 -2.92
N PRO A 27 -23.79 -3.30 -2.27
CA PRO A 27 -24.64 -4.45 -2.60
C PRO A 27 -24.97 -4.50 -4.10
N GLY A 28 -24.84 -5.69 -4.67
CA GLY A 28 -25.09 -5.88 -6.10
C GLY A 28 -23.91 -5.55 -7.01
N TRP A 29 -22.84 -5.00 -6.50
CA TRP A 29 -21.65 -4.76 -7.30
C TRP A 29 -21.07 -6.09 -7.81
N ARG A 30 -20.67 -6.10 -9.08
CA ARG A 30 -19.99 -7.25 -9.70
C ARG A 30 -18.78 -6.74 -10.47
N PRO A 31 -17.65 -7.46 -10.43
CA PRO A 31 -16.51 -7.11 -11.28
C PRO A 31 -16.86 -7.30 -12.74
N ARG A 32 -16.35 -6.41 -13.60
CA ARG A 32 -16.44 -6.61 -15.04
C ARG A 32 -15.61 -7.83 -15.46
N PRO A 33 -16.00 -8.55 -16.52
CA PRO A 33 -15.15 -9.60 -17.07
C PRO A 33 -13.76 -9.07 -17.40
N GLY A 34 -12.71 -9.81 -17.02
CA GLY A 34 -11.34 -9.44 -17.30
C GLY A 34 -10.68 -8.55 -16.24
N ILE A 35 -11.39 -8.11 -15.19
CA ILE A 35 -10.76 -7.39 -14.09
C ILE A 35 -9.83 -8.34 -13.33
N PRO A 36 -8.54 -7.98 -13.13
CA PRO A 36 -7.61 -8.82 -12.42
C PRO A 36 -8.01 -9.02 -10.95
N VAL A 37 -7.64 -10.15 -10.38
CA VAL A 37 -7.73 -10.35 -8.93
C VAL A 37 -6.64 -9.55 -8.23
N VAL A 38 -6.90 -9.12 -6.99
CA VAL A 38 -5.92 -8.52 -6.11
C VAL A 38 -5.59 -9.56 -5.04
N ASN A 39 -4.49 -10.30 -5.23
CA ASN A 39 -4.14 -11.41 -4.36
C ASN A 39 -2.78 -11.29 -3.71
N GLY A 40 -2.11 -10.18 -3.88
CA GLY A 40 -0.80 -9.92 -3.30
C GLY A 40 -0.11 -8.72 -3.92
N VAL A 41 1.11 -8.48 -3.49
CA VAL A 41 1.98 -7.41 -4.02
C VAL A 41 3.42 -7.91 -4.06
N LEU A 42 4.24 -7.32 -4.93
CA LEU A 42 5.68 -7.59 -5.01
C LEU A 42 6.02 -9.06 -5.22
N GLY A 43 5.08 -9.87 -5.71
CA GLY A 43 5.26 -11.32 -5.82
C GLY A 43 4.90 -12.10 -4.55
N LEU A 44 4.49 -11.42 -3.48
CA LEU A 44 3.99 -12.07 -2.26
C LEU A 44 2.47 -12.22 -2.35
N THR A 45 1.99 -13.42 -2.08
CA THR A 45 0.56 -13.72 -2.06
C THR A 45 -0.02 -13.49 -0.67
N PHE A 46 -1.24 -12.94 -0.59
CA PHE A 46 -1.94 -12.82 0.68
C PHE A 46 -2.06 -14.19 1.35
N GLY A 47 -1.80 -14.23 2.65
CA GLY A 47 -1.73 -15.46 3.43
C GLY A 47 -0.30 -15.95 3.69
N ALA A 48 0.69 -15.46 2.97
CA ALA A 48 2.09 -15.84 3.21
C ALA A 48 2.54 -15.43 4.61
N GLY A 49 3.28 -16.32 5.30
CA GLY A 49 3.81 -16.03 6.62
C GLY A 49 4.95 -15.02 6.59
N ILE A 50 5.18 -14.35 7.71
CA ILE A 50 6.19 -13.28 7.78
C ILE A 50 7.62 -13.80 7.54
N GLY A 51 7.96 -14.97 8.04
CA GLY A 51 9.29 -15.56 7.84
C GLY A 51 9.56 -15.86 6.37
N ILE A 52 8.61 -16.47 5.69
CA ILE A 52 8.70 -16.76 4.25
C ILE A 52 8.79 -15.45 3.46
N SER A 53 8.02 -14.44 3.86
CA SER A 53 8.03 -13.12 3.22
C SER A 53 9.39 -12.44 3.35
N LEU A 54 10.00 -12.48 4.53
CA LEU A 54 11.33 -11.91 4.75
C LEU A 54 12.39 -12.57 3.87
N ASP A 55 12.40 -13.90 3.81
CA ASP A 55 13.33 -14.65 2.96
C ASP A 55 13.15 -14.27 1.48
N TYR A 56 11.91 -14.20 1.03
CA TYR A 56 11.59 -13.81 -0.34
C TYR A 56 12.09 -12.40 -0.66
N LEU A 57 11.81 -11.44 0.22
CA LEU A 57 12.17 -10.04 0.01
C LEU A 57 13.69 -9.87 -0.07
N PHE A 58 14.43 -10.51 0.81
CA PHE A 58 15.90 -10.48 0.76
C PHE A 58 16.45 -11.15 -0.50
N ASN A 59 15.92 -12.30 -0.87
CA ASN A 59 16.39 -13.03 -2.04
C ASN A 59 16.07 -12.29 -3.35
N ASN A 60 15.11 -11.38 -3.35
CA ASN A 60 14.73 -10.60 -4.52
C ASN A 60 15.22 -9.15 -4.48
N GLY A 61 16.14 -8.83 -3.58
CA GLY A 61 16.84 -7.55 -3.57
C GLY A 61 16.07 -6.38 -2.98
N TYR A 62 14.96 -6.62 -2.28
CA TYR A 62 14.24 -5.55 -1.59
C TYR A 62 15.00 -5.07 -0.36
N THR A 63 14.92 -3.77 -0.08
CA THR A 63 15.54 -3.17 1.10
C THR A 63 14.55 -3.21 2.26
N VAL A 64 14.82 -4.09 3.22
CA VAL A 64 14.02 -4.22 4.45
C VAL A 64 14.63 -3.33 5.51
N ASP A 65 13.90 -2.30 5.97
CA ASP A 65 14.35 -1.39 7.02
C ASP A 65 14.17 -1.95 8.41
N GLY A 66 13.21 -2.83 8.58
CA GLY A 66 12.92 -3.47 9.85
C GLY A 66 11.63 -4.26 9.79
N TYR A 67 11.36 -5.00 10.85
CA TYR A 67 10.13 -5.77 10.94
C TYR A 67 9.74 -5.99 12.41
N GLY A 68 8.46 -6.29 12.62
CA GLY A 68 7.93 -6.71 13.91
C GLY A 68 7.18 -8.03 13.73
N ASN A 69 6.27 -8.34 14.64
CA ASN A 69 5.48 -9.56 14.59
C ASN A 69 4.38 -9.50 13.52
N ASP A 70 3.97 -8.29 13.16
CA ASP A 70 2.80 -8.00 12.33
C ASP A 70 3.09 -7.07 11.16
N MET A 71 4.32 -6.63 10.97
CA MET A 71 4.70 -5.67 9.93
C MET A 71 6.11 -5.91 9.41
N ILE A 72 6.30 -5.58 8.11
CA ILE A 72 7.61 -5.44 7.49
C ILE A 72 7.67 -4.04 6.88
N TYR A 73 8.75 -3.31 7.15
CA TYR A 73 9.00 -1.99 6.58
C TYR A 73 10.02 -2.08 5.46
N LEU A 74 9.68 -1.51 4.30
CA LEU A 74 10.54 -1.50 3.12
C LEU A 74 10.88 -0.07 2.73
N ARG A 75 11.99 0.09 2.00
CA ARG A 75 12.45 1.36 1.46
C ARG A 75 12.69 1.24 -0.04
N ASN A 76 12.38 2.32 -0.78
CA ASN A 76 12.64 2.42 -2.22
C ASN A 76 12.08 1.22 -2.99
N VAL A 77 10.79 1.06 -2.95
CA VAL A 77 10.07 -0.13 -3.42
C VAL A 77 9.37 0.16 -4.74
N PRO A 78 9.51 -0.70 -5.77
CA PRO A 78 8.74 -0.54 -7.00
C PRO A 78 7.32 -1.08 -6.83
N ALA A 79 6.34 -0.34 -7.31
CA ALA A 79 4.96 -0.81 -7.49
C ALA A 79 4.28 0.01 -8.58
N LEU A 80 3.50 -0.63 -9.43
CA LEU A 80 2.81 -0.01 -10.57
C LEU A 80 3.73 0.85 -11.45
N ASN A 81 4.96 0.39 -11.68
CA ASN A 81 6.00 1.08 -12.46
C ASN A 81 6.50 2.40 -11.85
N TYR A 82 6.27 2.63 -10.57
CA TYR A 82 6.78 3.76 -9.82
C TYR A 82 7.64 3.29 -8.65
N ILE A 83 8.57 4.14 -8.23
CA ILE A 83 9.36 3.91 -7.02
C ILE A 83 8.68 4.66 -5.87
N TRP A 84 8.42 3.95 -4.78
CA TRP A 84 7.83 4.49 -3.57
C TRP A 84 8.91 4.60 -2.50
N THR A 85 8.89 5.71 -1.77
CA THR A 85 9.92 5.99 -0.77
C THR A 85 9.92 4.94 0.33
N ASP A 86 8.74 4.59 0.80
CA ASP A 86 8.52 3.63 1.89
C ASP A 86 7.36 2.71 1.55
N ALA A 87 7.36 1.53 2.16
CA ALA A 87 6.20 0.65 2.15
C ALA A 87 6.11 -0.10 3.48
N THR A 88 4.89 -0.46 3.83
CA THR A 88 4.62 -1.33 4.98
C THR A 88 3.80 -2.52 4.49
N LEU A 89 4.25 -3.71 4.85
CA LEU A 89 3.48 -4.93 4.66
C LEU A 89 2.86 -5.32 6.01
N TYR A 90 1.58 -5.64 6.01
CA TYR A 90 0.81 -5.93 7.21
C TYR A 90 0.48 -7.41 7.28
N TYR A 91 0.64 -7.98 8.48
CA TYR A 91 0.37 -9.39 8.77
C TYR A 91 -0.68 -9.46 9.86
N GLY A 92 -1.84 -10.01 9.52
CA GLY A 92 -2.98 -10.05 10.43
C GLY A 92 -2.90 -11.14 11.48
N ASN A 93 -4.02 -11.36 12.14
CA ASN A 93 -4.15 -12.42 13.12
C ASN A 93 -3.84 -13.77 12.47
N GLY A 94 -2.97 -14.55 13.08
CA GLY A 94 -2.49 -15.79 12.50
C GLY A 94 -1.21 -15.64 11.66
N GLY A 95 -0.70 -14.41 11.49
CA GLY A 95 0.60 -14.14 10.88
C GLY A 95 0.63 -14.16 9.35
N GLY A 96 -0.52 -14.18 8.69
CA GLY A 96 -0.59 -14.15 7.23
C GLY A 96 -0.57 -12.74 6.66
N PHE A 97 0.13 -12.54 5.55
CA PHE A 97 0.14 -11.30 4.81
C PHE A 97 -1.27 -10.95 4.34
N ASP A 98 -1.77 -9.74 4.68
CA ASP A 98 -3.14 -9.38 4.37
C ASP A 98 -3.31 -7.96 3.81
N GLY A 99 -2.26 -7.18 3.73
CA GLY A 99 -2.34 -5.86 3.13
C GLY A 99 -1.00 -5.16 3.10
N SER A 100 -0.94 -4.08 2.31
CA SER A 100 0.26 -3.26 2.17
C SER A 100 -0.11 -1.81 1.89
N SER A 101 0.78 -0.91 2.26
CA SER A 101 0.69 0.50 1.89
C SER A 101 2.03 0.99 1.38
N PHE A 102 1.99 1.71 0.25
CA PHE A 102 3.16 2.33 -0.37
C PHE A 102 3.02 3.84 -0.25
N TYR A 103 4.09 4.50 0.17
CA TYR A 103 4.08 5.94 0.49
C TYR A 103 5.03 6.72 -0.40
N TYR A 104 4.54 7.84 -0.90
CA TYR A 104 5.32 8.84 -1.59
C TYR A 104 4.91 10.21 -1.07
N SER A 105 5.88 11.07 -0.77
CA SER A 105 5.56 12.39 -0.25
C SER A 105 6.46 13.47 -0.81
N THR A 106 5.92 14.68 -0.83
CA THR A 106 6.62 15.89 -1.25
C THR A 106 6.44 16.99 -0.21
N PRO A 107 7.39 17.93 -0.10
CA PRO A 107 7.25 19.04 0.84
C PRO A 107 6.29 20.13 0.36
N TYR A 108 5.82 20.06 -0.87
CA TYR A 108 4.89 21.01 -1.48
C TYR A 108 3.72 20.26 -2.10
N TYR A 109 2.62 20.98 -2.33
CA TYR A 109 1.43 20.40 -2.95
C TYR A 109 1.72 19.93 -4.36
N ASP A 110 1.56 18.63 -4.61
CA ASP A 110 1.84 18.01 -5.90
C ASP A 110 0.95 16.78 -6.08
N LEU A 111 0.04 16.84 -7.03
CA LEU A 111 -0.85 15.75 -7.39
C LEU A 111 -0.29 14.84 -8.49
N GLY A 112 0.94 15.07 -8.95
CA GLY A 112 1.49 14.33 -10.08
C GLY A 112 1.49 12.84 -9.89
N ARG A 113 1.97 12.35 -8.75
CA ARG A 113 2.00 10.92 -8.46
C ARG A 113 0.59 10.35 -8.33
N TYR A 114 -0.30 11.03 -7.62
CA TYR A 114 -1.69 10.61 -7.47
C TYR A 114 -2.37 10.45 -8.83
N ASN A 115 -2.30 11.48 -9.66
CA ASN A 115 -2.94 11.47 -10.96
C ASN A 115 -2.39 10.37 -11.88
N ALA A 116 -1.07 10.17 -11.89
CA ALA A 116 -0.44 9.16 -12.71
C ALA A 116 -0.86 7.74 -12.30
N VAL A 117 -0.86 7.45 -10.99
CA VAL A 117 -1.30 6.16 -10.45
C VAL A 117 -2.79 5.95 -10.67
N TYR A 118 -3.60 6.99 -10.46
CA TYR A 118 -5.04 6.96 -10.73
C TYR A 118 -5.32 6.52 -12.18
N ASN A 119 -4.65 7.14 -13.13
CA ASN A 119 -4.84 6.81 -14.54
C ASN A 119 -4.41 5.38 -14.86
N THR A 120 -3.33 4.90 -14.26
CA THR A 120 -2.89 3.51 -14.40
C THR A 120 -3.96 2.53 -13.87
N LEU A 121 -4.53 2.82 -12.71
CA LEU A 121 -5.58 1.98 -12.11
C LEU A 121 -6.88 2.02 -12.92
N VAL A 122 -7.26 3.17 -13.44
CA VAL A 122 -8.43 3.28 -14.34
C VAL A 122 -8.22 2.44 -15.60
N GLY A 123 -7.01 2.44 -16.15
CA GLY A 123 -6.69 1.62 -17.33
C GLY A 123 -6.85 0.12 -17.09
N THR A 124 -6.56 -0.35 -15.88
CA THR A 124 -6.60 -1.78 -15.52
C THR A 124 -7.95 -2.19 -14.92
N TYR A 125 -8.50 -1.38 -14.01
CA TYR A 125 -9.67 -1.73 -13.20
C TYR A 125 -10.92 -0.94 -13.56
N GLY A 126 -10.81 0.06 -14.41
CA GLY A 126 -11.92 0.96 -14.75
C GLY A 126 -12.04 2.11 -13.75
N MET A 127 -13.17 2.81 -13.79
CA MET A 127 -13.43 3.89 -12.84
C MET A 127 -13.50 3.34 -11.42
N PRO A 128 -13.09 4.14 -10.41
CA PRO A 128 -13.18 3.68 -9.04
C PRO A 128 -14.62 3.37 -8.64
N VAL A 129 -14.78 2.35 -7.80
CA VAL A 129 -16.09 1.93 -7.30
C VAL A 129 -16.61 2.93 -6.26
N ALA A 130 -15.71 3.52 -5.49
CA ALA A 130 -16.05 4.54 -4.51
C ALA A 130 -15.04 5.67 -4.56
N VAL A 131 -15.53 6.90 -4.42
CA VAL A 131 -14.72 8.12 -4.32
C VAL A 131 -15.20 8.90 -3.11
N ASN A 132 -14.27 9.28 -2.25
CA ASN A 132 -14.56 10.10 -1.08
C ASN A 132 -13.54 11.24 -1.02
N ASN A 133 -13.95 12.40 -1.54
CA ASN A 133 -13.11 13.58 -1.56
C ASN A 133 -13.68 14.63 -0.59
N GLY A 134 -12.82 15.25 0.21
CA GLY A 134 -13.26 16.30 1.11
C GLY A 134 -12.14 16.80 1.99
N ALA A 135 -12.22 18.08 2.41
CA ALA A 135 -11.26 18.69 3.34
C ALA A 135 -9.79 18.53 2.91
N GLY A 136 -9.51 18.61 1.60
CA GLY A 136 -8.14 18.47 1.07
C GLY A 136 -7.65 17.03 0.93
N THR A 137 -8.51 16.04 1.19
CA THR A 137 -8.21 14.63 1.00
C THR A 137 -8.88 14.10 -0.24
N LEU A 138 -8.14 13.35 -1.06
CA LEU A 138 -8.69 12.57 -2.17
C LEU A 138 -8.55 11.10 -1.82
N LEU A 139 -9.62 10.33 -2.04
CA LEU A 139 -9.61 8.88 -1.79
C LEU A 139 -10.43 8.18 -2.86
N SER A 140 -9.82 7.25 -3.55
CA SER A 140 -10.47 6.41 -4.56
C SER A 140 -10.24 4.95 -4.22
N THR A 141 -11.26 4.12 -4.46
CA THR A 141 -11.24 2.69 -4.12
C THR A 141 -11.66 1.85 -5.31
N TRP A 142 -10.90 0.81 -5.57
CA TRP A 142 -11.20 -0.22 -6.58
C TRP A 142 -11.28 -1.58 -5.91
N TYR A 143 -11.99 -2.50 -6.54
CA TYR A 143 -12.03 -3.90 -6.14
C TYR A 143 -11.65 -4.79 -7.31
N GLY A 144 -10.83 -5.80 -7.05
CA GLY A 144 -10.49 -6.82 -8.03
C GLY A 144 -11.58 -7.89 -8.17
N GLY A 145 -11.32 -8.87 -9.04
CA GLY A 145 -12.27 -9.92 -9.33
C GLY A 145 -12.62 -10.82 -8.14
N ASN A 146 -11.85 -10.78 -7.07
CA ASN A 146 -12.01 -11.58 -5.84
C ASN A 146 -12.40 -10.73 -4.62
N ASN A 147 -12.86 -9.50 -4.84
CA ASN A 147 -13.13 -8.50 -3.79
C ASN A 147 -11.89 -8.04 -3.02
N GLY A 148 -10.69 -8.37 -3.46
CA GLY A 148 -9.49 -7.68 -3.01
C GLY A 148 -9.57 -6.21 -3.38
N PHE A 149 -9.01 -5.33 -2.55
CA PHE A 149 -9.16 -3.89 -2.76
C PHE A 149 -7.84 -3.19 -3.09
N ILE A 150 -7.99 -2.03 -3.74
CA ILE A 150 -6.93 -1.06 -3.95
C ILE A 150 -7.49 0.29 -3.52
N THR A 151 -6.76 1.03 -2.69
CA THR A 151 -7.09 2.42 -2.38
C THR A 151 -5.95 3.34 -2.78
N LEU A 152 -6.30 4.51 -3.25
CA LEU A 152 -5.35 5.57 -3.57
C LEU A 152 -5.80 6.82 -2.84
N ARG A 153 -4.92 7.35 -1.99
CA ARG A 153 -5.21 8.51 -1.15
C ARG A 153 -4.19 9.60 -1.40
N PHE A 154 -4.65 10.85 -1.35
CA PHE A 154 -3.79 12.04 -1.29
C PHE A 154 -4.24 12.92 -0.13
N ASN A 155 -3.33 13.28 0.77
CA ASN A 155 -3.61 14.18 1.87
C ASN A 155 -2.34 14.87 2.37
N ALA A 156 -2.54 16.05 2.97
CA ALA A 156 -1.49 16.74 3.71
C ALA A 156 -1.42 16.20 5.13
N GLN A 157 -0.22 16.10 5.68
CA GLN A 157 -0.05 15.62 7.04
C GLN A 157 1.23 16.16 7.66
N ALA A 158 1.15 16.51 8.96
CA ALA A 158 2.33 16.93 9.72
C ALA A 158 3.25 15.73 9.96
N THR A 159 4.55 15.95 9.79
CA THR A 159 5.59 14.99 10.12
C THR A 159 6.02 15.12 11.57
N VAL A 160 6.86 14.20 12.05
CA VAL A 160 7.41 14.24 13.40
C VAL A 160 8.15 15.54 13.69
N GLY A 161 8.79 16.16 12.69
CA GLY A 161 9.48 17.44 12.83
C GLY A 161 8.57 18.67 12.78
N GLY A 162 7.24 18.49 12.65
CA GLY A 162 6.29 19.58 12.59
C GLY A 162 6.08 20.20 11.22
N SER A 163 6.85 19.80 10.21
CA SER A 163 6.63 20.25 8.83
C SER A 163 5.47 19.51 8.21
N VAL A 164 4.79 20.16 7.25
CA VAL A 164 3.70 19.53 6.49
C VAL A 164 4.27 18.89 5.23
N ARG A 165 3.85 17.65 4.97
CA ARG A 165 4.13 16.97 3.71
C ARG A 165 2.84 16.49 3.08
N TYR A 166 2.89 16.32 1.77
CA TYR A 166 1.75 15.87 0.96
C TYR A 166 2.01 14.44 0.53
N PHE A 167 1.13 13.54 0.96
CA PHE A 167 1.30 12.10 0.77
C PHE A 167 0.37 11.57 -0.30
N THR A 168 0.94 10.77 -1.20
CA THR A 168 0.19 9.83 -2.03
C THR A 168 0.41 8.45 -1.45
N THR A 169 -0.66 7.78 -1.05
CA THR A 169 -0.62 6.44 -0.43
C THR A 169 -1.41 5.47 -1.28
N LEU A 170 -0.76 4.39 -1.69
CA LEU A 170 -1.36 3.31 -2.45
C LEU A 170 -1.44 2.08 -1.55
N SER A 171 -2.65 1.54 -1.34
CA SER A 171 -2.84 0.39 -0.46
C SER A 171 -3.53 -0.75 -1.20
N PHE A 172 -3.12 -1.98 -0.88
CA PHE A 172 -3.69 -3.22 -1.38
C PHE A 172 -4.07 -4.10 -0.22
N GLY A 173 -5.15 -4.86 -0.36
CA GLY A 173 -5.55 -5.81 0.66
C GLY A 173 -6.67 -6.72 0.21
N ASN A 174 -7.02 -7.64 1.08
CA ASN A 174 -8.15 -8.56 0.86
C ASN A 174 -9.14 -8.56 2.03
#